data_ae2bb311d0762e67b9e43878df7460ce
#
_entry.id   ae2bb311d0762e67b9e43878df7460ce
#
_cell.length_a   1.000
_cell.length_b   1.000
_cell.length_c   1.000
_cell.angle_alpha   90.00
_cell.angle_beta   90.00
_cell.angle_gamma   90.00
#
_symmetry.space_group_name_H-M   'P 1'
#
loop_
_entity.id
_entity.type
_entity.pdbx_description
1 polymer ?
#
loop_
_entity_poly.entity_id
_entity_poly.type
_entity_poly.pdbx_seq_one_letter_code
_entity_poly.pdbx_strand_id
1 'polypeptide(L)'
;MKIIFSLALLAATGIVQAEDAKFSPLEKQAWLEQCTTVYSGDDASCACLLDKQVSKLGDKKVKANLLGMVSMLPDATEDQISKSDAEAVALVGDDEKLSAAKDEFQASLDENLGSCIK
;
A
#
# COMPACT_ATOMS: atom_id res chain seq x y z
N MET A 1 -33.50 9.11 16.04
CA MET A 1 -33.29 8.92 15.76
C MET A 1 -32.64 8.63 15.30
N LYS A 2 -32.45 8.70 15.16
CA LYS A 2 -31.94 8.46 14.79
C LYS A 2 -31.04 8.11 14.45
N ILE A 3 -30.95 8.22 14.38
CA ILE A 3 -30.24 7.79 14.19
C ILE A 3 -29.47 7.30 13.80
N ILE A 4 -29.57 7.37 13.81
CA ILE A 4 -28.98 6.82 13.65
C ILE A 4 -28.37 6.40 13.06
N PHE A 5 -28.39 6.62 12.90
CA PHE A 5 -27.86 5.97 12.48
C PHE A 5 -27.17 5.74 11.87
N SER A 6 -27.14 5.94 11.89
CA SER A 6 -26.63 5.69 11.51
C SER A 6 -25.80 5.30 11.40
N LEU A 7 -25.67 5.34 11.62
CA LEU A 7 -25.03 4.85 11.62
C LEU A 7 -24.55 4.24 11.21
N ALA A 8 -24.84 4.05 11.13
CA ALA A 8 -24.57 3.33 10.91
C ALA A 8 -24.06 3.03 10.21
N LEU A 9 -24.11 3.34 9.89
CA LEU A 9 -23.73 2.95 9.37
C LEU A 9 -22.84 2.71 9.14
N LEU A 10 -22.69 2.82 8.95
CA LEU A 10 -21.91 2.66 9.14
C LEU A 10 -21.32 1.64 9.57
N ALA A 11 -21.33 1.43 9.79
CA ALA A 11 -20.90 0.39 10.71
C ALA A 11 -20.70 -0.94 10.04
N ALA A 12 -21.57 -1.29 9.20
CA ALA A 12 -21.49 -2.55 8.46
C ALA A 12 -20.19 -2.68 7.70
N THR A 13 -19.54 -1.58 7.46
CA THR A 13 -18.33 -1.56 6.70
C THR A 13 -17.08 -1.63 7.58
N GLY A 14 -17.27 -1.86 8.86
CA GLY A 14 -16.18 -1.82 9.82
C GLY A 14 -15.03 -2.75 9.53
N ILE A 15 -15.33 -3.96 9.08
CA ILE A 15 -14.28 -4.95 8.81
C ILE A 15 -13.43 -4.53 7.62
N VAL A 16 -14.07 -4.07 6.56
CA VAL A 16 -13.36 -3.61 5.37
C VAL A 16 -12.54 -2.38 5.72
N GLN A 17 -13.09 -1.51 6.54
CA GLN A 17 -12.40 -0.29 6.94
C GLN A 17 -11.19 -0.58 7.82
N ALA A 18 -11.25 -1.63 8.62
CA ALA A 18 -10.12 -1.99 9.46
C ALA A 18 -8.92 -2.38 8.61
N GLU A 19 -9.18 -3.08 7.50
CA GLU A 19 -8.14 -3.41 6.56
C GLU A 19 -7.60 -2.16 5.87
N ASP A 20 -8.52 -1.28 5.48
CA ASP A 20 -8.15 -0.03 4.82
C ASP A 20 -7.34 0.89 5.73
N ALA A 21 -7.50 0.76 7.04
CA ALA A 21 -6.79 1.62 7.98
C ALA A 21 -5.28 1.42 7.92
N LYS A 22 -4.81 0.28 7.42
CA LYS A 22 -3.37 0.04 7.31
C LYS A 22 -2.73 0.89 6.22
N PHE A 23 -3.46 1.12 5.15
CA PHE A 23 -2.96 1.85 4.01
C PHE A 23 -3.97 2.91 3.61
N SER A 24 -3.49 4.12 3.39
CA SER A 24 -4.36 5.21 2.96
C SER A 24 -4.83 4.98 1.51
N PRO A 25 -5.89 5.66 1.08
CA PRO A 25 -6.31 5.58 -0.33
C PRO A 25 -5.19 5.95 -1.30
N LEU A 26 -4.36 6.91 -0.94
CA LEU A 26 -3.24 7.32 -1.78
C LEU A 26 -2.23 6.19 -1.93
N GLU A 27 -1.91 5.52 -0.83
CA GLU A 27 -0.98 4.40 -0.85
C GLU A 27 -1.51 3.24 -1.68
N LYS A 28 -2.79 2.93 -1.53
CA LYS A 28 -3.41 1.87 -2.30
C LYS A 28 -3.44 2.20 -3.78
N GLN A 29 -3.73 3.45 -4.10
CA GLN A 29 -3.74 3.90 -5.49
C GLN A 29 -2.35 3.76 -6.10
N ALA A 30 -1.32 4.14 -5.35
CA ALA A 30 0.06 4.02 -5.82
C ALA A 30 0.41 2.56 -6.08
N TRP A 31 0.00 1.67 -5.19
CA TRP A 31 0.24 0.24 -5.37
C TRP A 31 -0.47 -0.29 -6.61
N LEU A 32 -1.74 0.05 -6.78
CA LEU A 32 -2.50 -0.42 -7.92
C LEU A 32 -1.90 0.07 -9.24
N GLU A 33 -1.48 1.33 -9.27
CA GLU A 33 -0.84 1.88 -10.46
C GLU A 33 0.42 1.08 -10.81
N GLN A 34 1.25 0.83 -9.81
CA GLN A 34 2.48 0.07 -10.00
C GLN A 34 2.18 -1.35 -10.46
N CYS A 35 1.26 -2.01 -9.78
CA CYS A 35 0.96 -3.41 -10.04
C CYS A 35 0.32 -3.62 -11.42
N THR A 36 -0.64 -2.78 -11.80
CA THR A 36 -1.32 -2.94 -13.08
C THR A 36 -0.42 -2.54 -14.24
N THR A 37 0.45 -1.56 -14.03
CA THR A 37 1.33 -1.06 -15.10
C THR A 37 2.55 -1.95 -15.29
N VAL A 38 3.21 -2.31 -14.19
CA VAL A 38 4.47 -3.05 -14.28
C VAL A 38 4.26 -4.55 -14.38
N TYR A 39 3.31 -5.08 -13.62
CA TYR A 39 3.10 -6.53 -13.55
C TYR A 39 1.87 -7.00 -14.30
N SER A 40 1.12 -6.09 -14.90
CA SER A 40 -0.08 -6.39 -15.68
C SER A 40 -1.13 -7.17 -14.88
N GLY A 41 -1.17 -6.95 -13.58
CA GLY A 41 -2.15 -7.61 -12.72
C GLY A 41 -3.49 -6.91 -12.75
N ASP A 42 -4.55 -7.66 -12.44
CA ASP A 42 -5.85 -7.04 -12.22
C ASP A 42 -5.99 -6.68 -10.72
N ASP A 43 -7.09 -6.05 -10.36
CA ASP A 43 -7.28 -5.60 -8.98
C ASP A 43 -7.19 -6.74 -7.97
N ALA A 44 -7.78 -7.89 -8.29
CA ALA A 44 -7.76 -9.04 -7.39
C ALA A 44 -6.36 -9.60 -7.22
N SER A 45 -5.62 -9.71 -8.32
CA SER A 45 -4.24 -10.20 -8.29
C SER A 45 -3.36 -9.24 -7.51
N CYS A 46 -3.57 -7.94 -7.68
CA CYS A 46 -2.78 -6.94 -6.97
C CYS A 46 -3.08 -6.93 -5.48
N ALA A 47 -4.34 -7.17 -5.10
CA ALA A 47 -4.70 -7.31 -3.70
C ALA A 47 -4.05 -8.56 -3.08
N CYS A 48 -4.07 -9.66 -3.83
CA CYS A 48 -3.42 -10.90 -3.41
C CYS A 48 -1.93 -10.68 -3.15
N LEU A 49 -1.27 -10.01 -4.08
CA LEU A 49 0.16 -9.76 -3.98
C LEU A 49 0.49 -8.86 -2.80
N LEU A 50 -0.32 -7.82 -2.58
CA LEU A 50 -0.11 -6.92 -1.45
C LEU A 50 -0.26 -7.66 -0.12
N ASP A 51 -1.27 -8.52 0.00
CA ASP A 51 -1.45 -9.32 1.21
C ASP A 51 -0.25 -10.20 1.49
N LYS A 52 0.32 -10.80 0.47
CA LYS A 52 1.49 -11.65 0.64
C LYS A 52 2.71 -10.84 1.06
N GLN A 53 2.86 -9.65 0.52
CA GLN A 53 3.95 -8.76 0.91
C GLN A 53 3.82 -8.37 2.38
N VAL A 54 2.61 -8.04 2.82
CA VAL A 54 2.37 -7.67 4.21
C VAL A 54 2.68 -8.85 5.13
N SER A 55 2.26 -10.06 4.73
CA SER A 55 2.54 -11.25 5.53
C SER A 55 4.02 -11.51 5.69
N LYS A 56 4.79 -11.25 4.66
CA LYS A 56 6.22 -11.54 4.67
C LYS A 56 7.04 -10.45 5.33
N LEU A 57 6.73 -9.20 5.05
CA LEU A 57 7.58 -8.07 5.44
C LEU A 57 7.04 -7.25 6.61
N GLY A 58 5.73 -7.33 6.85
CA GLY A 58 5.08 -6.51 7.87
C GLY A 58 4.55 -5.22 7.33
N ASP A 59 3.60 -4.64 8.07
CA ASP A 59 2.87 -3.44 7.63
C ASP A 59 3.77 -2.25 7.37
N LYS A 60 4.74 -2.00 8.26
CA LYS A 60 5.55 -0.79 8.17
C LYS A 60 6.43 -0.76 6.93
N LYS A 61 7.08 -1.88 6.63
CA LYS A 61 7.96 -1.94 5.46
C LYS A 61 7.15 -1.84 4.17
N VAL A 62 5.99 -2.51 4.13
CA VAL A 62 5.13 -2.43 2.96
C VAL A 62 4.59 -1.01 2.80
N LYS A 63 4.10 -0.41 3.88
CA LYS A 63 3.59 0.96 3.83
C LYS A 63 4.66 1.93 3.33
N ALA A 64 5.89 1.79 3.83
CA ALA A 64 6.99 2.65 3.38
C ALA A 64 7.23 2.50 1.88
N ASN A 65 7.14 1.29 1.36
CA ASN A 65 7.31 1.07 -0.07
C ASN A 65 6.17 1.69 -0.88
N LEU A 66 4.92 1.57 -0.40
CA LEU A 66 3.80 2.17 -1.09
C LEU A 66 3.90 3.69 -1.11
N LEU A 67 4.36 4.27 0.00
CA LEU A 67 4.58 5.72 0.07
C LEU A 67 5.61 6.16 -0.96
N GLY A 68 6.67 5.35 -1.14
CA GLY A 68 7.67 5.64 -2.15
C GLY A 68 7.14 5.57 -3.57
N MET A 69 6.05 4.85 -3.79
CA MET A 69 5.44 4.73 -5.11
C MET A 69 4.53 5.90 -5.46
N VAL A 70 4.22 6.77 -4.51
CA VAL A 70 3.33 7.91 -4.74
C VAL A 70 3.86 8.79 -5.87
N SER A 71 5.18 8.91 -6.01
CA SER A 71 5.78 9.71 -7.07
C SER A 71 5.46 9.17 -8.47
N MET A 72 5.00 7.95 -8.57
CA MET A 72 4.64 7.34 -9.85
C MET A 72 3.22 7.68 -10.30
N LEU A 73 2.41 8.24 -9.40
CA LEU A 73 1.05 8.60 -9.73
C LEU A 73 1.03 9.85 -10.62
N PRO A 74 0.31 9.82 -11.75
CA PRO A 74 0.29 10.97 -12.66
C PRO A 74 -0.24 12.24 -12.02
N ASP A 75 -1.15 12.12 -11.07
CA ASP A 75 -1.80 13.27 -10.45
C ASP A 75 -1.17 13.67 -9.12
N ALA A 76 -0.09 13.02 -8.70
CA ALA A 76 0.53 13.34 -7.42
C ALA A 76 1.17 14.71 -7.48
N THR A 77 0.93 15.50 -6.43
CA THR A 77 1.54 16.82 -6.30
C THR A 77 2.92 16.69 -5.66
N GLU A 78 3.75 17.70 -5.84
CA GLU A 78 5.07 17.70 -5.19
C GLU A 78 4.95 17.61 -3.67
N ASP A 79 3.92 18.24 -3.11
CA ASP A 79 3.68 18.20 -1.68
C ASP A 79 3.34 16.79 -1.22
N GLN A 80 2.49 16.09 -1.98
CA GLN A 80 2.16 14.70 -1.67
C GLN A 80 3.39 13.80 -1.74
N ILE A 81 4.22 13.99 -2.74
CA ILE A 81 5.43 13.20 -2.92
C ILE A 81 6.40 13.46 -1.78
N SER A 82 6.63 14.71 -1.44
CA SER A 82 7.54 15.06 -0.35
C SER A 82 7.09 14.50 0.99
N LYS A 83 5.81 14.63 1.29
CA LYS A 83 5.26 14.12 2.55
C LYS A 83 5.33 12.60 2.60
N SER A 84 5.04 11.95 1.48
CA SER A 84 5.10 10.50 1.41
C SER A 84 6.52 9.98 1.61
N ASP A 85 7.49 10.62 0.99
CA ASP A 85 8.89 10.23 1.15
C ASP A 85 9.34 10.42 2.59
N ALA A 86 8.99 11.53 3.21
CA ALA A 86 9.35 11.78 4.60
C ALA A 86 8.72 10.76 5.54
N GLU A 87 7.46 10.43 5.28
CA GLU A 87 6.76 9.44 6.10
C GLU A 87 7.37 8.05 5.93
N ALA A 88 7.77 7.70 4.71
CA ALA A 88 8.41 6.41 4.45
C ALA A 88 9.70 6.28 5.26
N VAL A 89 10.52 7.31 5.26
CA VAL A 89 11.76 7.31 6.03
C VAL A 89 11.45 7.18 7.53
N ALA A 90 10.47 7.92 8.00
CA ALA A 90 10.10 7.90 9.42
C ALA A 90 9.63 6.51 9.86
N LEU A 91 8.94 5.80 8.99
CA LEU A 91 8.43 4.47 9.32
C LEU A 91 9.54 3.45 9.54
N VAL A 92 10.61 3.53 8.76
CA VAL A 92 11.69 2.55 8.85
C VAL A 92 12.91 3.05 9.61
N GLY A 93 13.04 4.35 9.81
CA GLY A 93 14.08 4.92 10.64
C GLY A 93 15.00 5.90 9.94
N ASP A 94 15.57 5.52 8.79
CA ASP A 94 16.48 6.40 8.03
C ASP A 94 16.49 5.96 6.57
N ASP A 95 17.24 6.69 5.77
CA ASP A 95 17.32 6.44 4.32
C ASP A 95 17.94 5.09 3.99
N GLU A 96 18.92 4.69 4.77
CA GLU A 96 19.58 3.40 4.56
C GLU A 96 18.63 2.25 4.79
N LYS A 97 17.84 2.35 5.86
CA LYS A 97 16.84 1.32 6.17
C LYS A 97 15.71 1.33 5.14
N LEU A 98 15.38 2.50 4.62
CA LEU A 98 14.38 2.58 3.56
C LEU A 98 14.89 1.88 2.29
N SER A 99 16.13 2.09 1.94
CA SER A 99 16.72 1.41 0.79
C SER A 99 16.70 -0.10 0.97
N ALA A 100 17.05 -0.58 2.18
CA ALA A 100 16.98 -1.99 2.48
C ALA A 100 15.56 -2.54 2.40
N ALA A 101 14.59 -1.77 2.88
CA ALA A 101 13.17 -2.18 2.80
C ALA A 101 12.70 -2.28 1.35
N LYS A 102 13.18 -1.41 0.49
CA LYS A 102 12.85 -1.47 -0.94
C LYS A 102 13.42 -2.73 -1.58
N ASP A 103 14.65 -3.07 -1.24
CA ASP A 103 15.28 -4.29 -1.76
C ASP A 103 14.53 -5.54 -1.29
N GLU A 104 14.12 -5.56 -0.01
CA GLU A 104 13.36 -6.68 0.52
C GLU A 104 12.00 -6.80 -0.16
N PHE A 105 11.37 -5.66 -0.40
CA PHE A 105 10.06 -5.63 -1.06
C PHE A 105 10.17 -6.20 -2.47
N GLN A 106 11.19 -5.80 -3.21
CA GLN A 106 11.40 -6.27 -4.58
C GLN A 106 11.68 -7.77 -4.60
N ALA A 107 12.55 -8.25 -3.72
CA ALA A 107 12.87 -9.67 -3.66
C ALA A 107 11.64 -10.50 -3.32
N SER A 108 10.83 -10.02 -2.40
CA SER A 108 9.59 -10.69 -2.01
C SER A 108 8.58 -10.68 -3.14
N LEU A 109 8.49 -9.57 -3.90
CA LEU A 109 7.62 -9.51 -5.07
C LEU A 109 7.97 -10.60 -6.07
N ASP A 110 9.26 -10.74 -6.34
CA ASP A 110 9.72 -11.75 -7.31
C ASP A 110 9.30 -13.15 -6.89
N GLU A 111 9.35 -13.43 -5.58
CA GLU A 111 8.91 -14.73 -5.06
C GLU A 111 7.41 -14.92 -5.16
N ASN A 112 6.63 -13.85 -4.94
CA ASN A 112 5.19 -13.97 -4.79
C ASN A 112 4.41 -13.77 -6.08
N LEU A 113 5.04 -13.20 -7.11
CA LEU A 113 4.34 -12.89 -8.37
C LEU A 113 3.60 -14.07 -8.93
N GLY A 114 4.27 -15.21 -9.04
CA GLY A 114 3.67 -16.40 -9.63
C GLY A 114 2.50 -16.96 -8.86
N SER A 115 2.36 -16.59 -7.59
CA SER A 115 1.25 -17.07 -6.76
C SER A 115 -0.04 -16.29 -7.01
N CYS A 116 0.08 -15.04 -7.40
CA CYS A 116 -1.07 -14.14 -7.52
C CYS A 116 -1.36 -13.73 -8.96
N ILE A 117 -0.32 -13.53 -9.75
CA ILE A 117 -0.47 -13.05 -11.13
C ILE A 117 -0.09 -14.18 -12.07
N LYS A 118 -1.05 -14.62 -12.85
CA LYS A 118 -0.86 -15.70 -13.81
C LYS A 118 -0.98 -15.19 -15.24
#